data_b3c22e8e10e4947fedb2c86c5a3858d8
#
_entry.id   b3c22e8e10e4947fedb2c86c5a3858d8
#
_cell.length_a   1.000
_cell.length_b   1.000
_cell.length_c   1.000
_cell.angle_alpha   90.00
_cell.angle_beta   90.00
_cell.angle_gamma   90.00
#
_symmetry.space_group_name_H-M   'P 1'
#
loop_
_entity.id
_entity.type
_entity.pdbx_description
1 polymer ?
#
loop_
_entity_poly.entity_id
_entity_poly.type
_entity_poly.pdbx_seq_one_letter_code
_entity_poly.pdbx_strand_id
1 'polypeptide(L)'
;GDYRSHGFIGKALLPTARKYIGKVDCIITEGTMLSRKEKNIETEHELERRAEKIMKNEKALFVLCSSTNIDRIAALYHAAMKAGRVFVVDEYQRDVMQAVDQNCKKTPFYQCRNLFVYSDKHLRSDKVAKYFKDKGFCMLVRSNGDKFVKRMQPYCNDGLLLYSMWNGYKDSSENVKEFLRTWGDGRIENFHTSGHASAETIKRLCN
;
A
#
# COMPACT_ATOMS: atom_id res chain seq x y z
N GLY A 1 -13.15 8.84 13.93
CA GLY A 1 -12.39 8.54 12.71
C GLY A 1 -12.32 7.05 12.43
N ASP A 2 -11.76 6.69 11.29
CA ASP A 2 -11.62 5.30 10.90
C ASP A 2 -10.54 4.59 11.72
N TYR A 3 -10.74 3.32 12.00
CA TYR A 3 -9.78 2.46 12.70
C TYR A 3 -9.93 1.01 12.23
N ARG A 4 -8.90 0.18 12.49
CA ARG A 4 -8.93 -1.24 12.13
C ARG A 4 -8.03 -2.08 13.04
N SER A 5 -8.37 -3.34 13.25
CA SER A 5 -7.58 -4.29 14.06
C SER A 5 -6.65 -5.18 13.22
N HIS A 6 -6.78 -5.15 11.89
CA HIS A 6 -6.00 -5.98 10.96
C HIS A 6 -4.79 -5.27 10.34
N GLY A 7 -4.47 -4.03 10.80
CA GLY A 7 -3.19 -3.36 10.55
C GLY A 7 -2.04 -3.96 11.36
N PHE A 8 -0.80 -3.53 11.11
CA PHE A 8 0.38 -4.05 11.80
C PHE A 8 0.34 -3.86 13.33
N ILE A 9 -0.14 -2.69 13.76
CA ILE A 9 -0.30 -2.39 15.20
C ILE A 9 -1.75 -2.58 15.68
N GLY A 10 -2.59 -3.22 14.88
CA GLY A 10 -4.01 -3.39 15.16
C GLY A 10 -4.31 -4.12 16.49
N LYS A 11 -3.41 -5.01 16.94
CA LYS A 11 -3.52 -5.67 18.24
C LYS A 11 -3.46 -4.69 19.43
N ALA A 12 -2.89 -3.50 19.25
CA ALA A 12 -2.81 -2.47 20.27
C ALA A 12 -4.13 -1.65 20.41
N LEU A 13 -5.06 -1.75 19.46
CA LEU A 13 -6.28 -0.94 19.43
C LEU A 13 -7.08 -1.05 20.76
N LEU A 14 -7.50 -2.25 21.11
CA LEU A 14 -8.32 -2.47 22.31
C LEU A 14 -7.56 -2.19 23.62
N PRO A 15 -6.31 -2.66 23.81
CA PRO A 15 -5.54 -2.27 24.99
C PRO A 15 -5.37 -0.75 25.12
N THR A 16 -5.14 -0.04 24.01
CA THR A 16 -5.02 1.42 24.01
C THR A 16 -6.34 2.09 24.36
N ALA A 17 -7.44 1.67 23.77
CA ALA A 17 -8.76 2.19 24.10
C ALA A 17 -9.09 2.00 25.59
N ARG A 18 -8.88 0.80 26.12
CA ARG A 18 -9.10 0.51 27.57
C ARG A 18 -8.22 1.35 28.47
N LYS A 19 -6.96 1.57 28.11
CA LYS A 19 -6.01 2.35 28.93
C LYS A 19 -6.32 3.83 28.97
N TYR A 20 -6.68 4.44 27.84
CA TYR A 20 -6.77 5.89 27.70
C TYR A 20 -8.21 6.43 27.69
N ILE A 21 -9.18 5.61 27.30
CA ILE A 21 -10.59 5.99 27.29
C ILE A 21 -11.32 5.41 28.51
N GLY A 22 -11.06 4.13 28.81
CA GLY A 22 -11.67 3.46 29.96
C GLY A 22 -13.16 3.14 29.72
N LYS A 23 -13.93 3.17 30.80
CA LYS A 23 -15.37 2.90 30.81
C LYS A 23 -16.15 4.14 30.41
N VAL A 24 -17.06 4.02 29.46
CA VAL A 24 -17.90 5.12 28.94
C VAL A 24 -19.35 4.68 28.86
N ASP A 25 -20.26 5.62 28.96
CA ASP A 25 -21.72 5.38 28.89
C ASP A 25 -22.20 5.31 27.44
N CYS A 26 -21.48 5.91 26.50
CA CYS A 26 -21.82 5.93 25.07
C CYS A 26 -20.59 5.93 24.21
N ILE A 27 -20.64 5.18 23.09
CA ILE A 27 -19.59 5.15 22.04
C ILE A 27 -20.21 5.56 20.72
N ILE A 28 -19.64 6.59 20.09
CA ILE A 28 -19.94 6.94 18.70
C ILE A 28 -18.77 6.44 17.85
N THR A 29 -19.04 5.50 16.96
CA THR A 29 -18.02 4.83 16.14
C THR A 29 -18.42 4.73 14.67
N GLU A 30 -17.45 4.44 13.81
CA GLU A 30 -17.72 4.10 12.42
C GLU A 30 -18.45 2.76 12.31
N GLY A 31 -19.13 2.55 11.18
CA GLY A 31 -19.84 1.30 10.89
C GLY A 31 -19.76 0.90 9.41
N THR A 32 -18.75 1.39 8.67
CA THR A 32 -18.62 1.24 7.22
C THR A 32 -18.69 -0.22 6.77
N MET A 33 -18.14 -1.14 7.55
CA MET A 33 -18.12 -2.57 7.22
C MET A 33 -19.36 -3.36 7.65
N LEU A 34 -20.27 -2.74 8.44
CA LEU A 34 -21.46 -3.45 8.93
C LEU A 34 -22.44 -3.87 7.82
N SER A 35 -22.50 -3.09 6.74
CA SER A 35 -23.33 -3.40 5.57
C SER A 35 -22.64 -4.29 4.52
N ARG A 36 -21.34 -4.56 4.68
CA ARG A 36 -20.56 -5.31 3.70
C ARG A 36 -20.47 -6.79 4.08
N LYS A 37 -20.76 -7.68 3.14
CA LYS A 37 -20.66 -9.14 3.33
C LYS A 37 -19.23 -9.67 3.18
N GLU A 38 -18.22 -8.92 3.55
CA GLU A 38 -16.84 -9.43 3.50
C GLU A 38 -16.62 -10.45 4.61
N LYS A 39 -16.50 -11.72 4.21
CA LYS A 39 -16.30 -12.84 5.15
C LYS A 39 -14.85 -12.99 5.61
N ASN A 40 -13.88 -12.57 4.80
CA ASN A 40 -12.46 -12.72 5.11
C ASN A 40 -11.75 -11.38 4.87
N ILE A 41 -11.33 -10.74 5.96
CA ILE A 41 -10.50 -9.52 5.91
C ILE A 41 -9.04 -9.97 6.01
N GLU A 42 -8.29 -9.80 4.92
CA GLU A 42 -6.87 -10.09 4.89
C GLU A 42 -6.10 -9.06 5.75
N THR A 43 -5.23 -9.54 6.63
CA THR A 43 -4.39 -8.68 7.47
C THR A 43 -3.23 -8.08 6.66
N GLU A 44 -2.64 -6.98 7.12
CA GLU A 44 -1.45 -6.40 6.45
C GLU A 44 -0.26 -7.38 6.47
N HIS A 45 -0.14 -8.26 7.47
CA HIS A 45 0.86 -9.33 7.48
C HIS A 45 0.63 -10.40 6.41
N GLU A 46 -0.62 -10.74 6.11
CA GLU A 46 -0.96 -11.67 5.04
C GLU A 46 -0.70 -11.03 3.68
N LEU A 47 -1.05 -9.76 3.53
CA LEU A 47 -0.74 -8.98 2.33
C LEU A 47 0.77 -8.85 2.10
N GLU A 48 1.57 -8.62 3.14
CA GLU A 48 3.04 -8.62 3.03
C GLU A 48 3.57 -9.95 2.47
N ARG A 49 3.09 -11.08 3.04
CA ARG A 49 3.50 -12.43 2.55
C ARG A 49 3.06 -12.68 1.11
N ARG A 50 1.85 -12.23 0.75
CA ARG A 50 1.35 -12.34 -0.63
C ARG A 50 2.17 -11.49 -1.58
N ALA A 51 2.48 -10.25 -1.21
CA ALA A 51 3.35 -9.38 -1.99
C ALA A 51 4.74 -9.97 -2.19
N GLU A 52 5.34 -10.56 -1.15
CA GLU A 52 6.65 -11.22 -1.25
C GLU A 52 6.62 -12.37 -2.28
N LYS A 53 5.58 -13.21 -2.25
CA LYS A 53 5.41 -14.29 -3.23
C LYS A 53 5.29 -13.77 -4.66
N ILE A 54 4.49 -12.73 -4.86
CA ILE A 54 4.33 -12.08 -6.16
C ILE A 54 5.68 -11.54 -6.62
N MET A 55 6.39 -10.79 -5.79
CA MET A 55 7.67 -10.16 -6.13
C MET A 55 8.81 -11.15 -6.40
N LYS A 56 8.75 -12.36 -5.86
CA LYS A 56 9.70 -13.43 -6.20
C LYS A 56 9.53 -13.91 -7.65
N ASN A 57 8.31 -13.90 -8.15
CA ASN A 57 7.97 -14.37 -9.50
C ASN A 57 7.94 -13.23 -10.53
N GLU A 58 7.58 -12.02 -10.11
CA GLU A 58 7.45 -10.84 -10.97
C GLU A 58 8.64 -9.90 -10.78
N LYS A 59 9.22 -9.44 -11.89
CA LYS A 59 10.33 -8.47 -11.85
C LYS A 59 9.88 -7.02 -11.93
N ALA A 60 8.76 -6.76 -12.58
CA ALA A 60 8.22 -5.42 -12.78
C ALA A 60 6.86 -5.30 -12.12
N LEU A 61 6.81 -4.68 -10.95
CA LEU A 61 5.59 -4.54 -10.16
C LEU A 61 5.27 -3.06 -9.96
N PHE A 62 4.05 -2.69 -10.30
CA PHE A 62 3.48 -1.38 -10.01
C PHE A 62 2.39 -1.54 -8.97
N VAL A 63 2.29 -0.62 -8.03
CA VAL A 63 1.26 -0.65 -6.99
C VAL A 63 0.52 0.66 -6.93
N LEU A 64 -0.74 0.66 -7.32
CA LEU A 64 -1.63 1.81 -7.18
C LEU A 64 -2.25 1.80 -5.78
N CYS A 65 -1.76 2.68 -4.90
CA CYS A 65 -2.29 2.84 -3.56
C CYS A 65 -2.28 4.30 -3.08
N SER A 66 -3.01 4.57 -2.00
CA SER A 66 -2.94 5.87 -1.34
C SER A 66 -1.58 6.08 -0.70
N SER A 67 -0.98 7.26 -0.91
CA SER A 67 0.30 7.67 -0.32
C SER A 67 0.30 7.72 1.21
N THR A 68 -0.87 7.80 1.82
CA THR A 68 -1.07 7.84 3.28
C THR A 68 -1.44 6.50 3.90
N ASN A 69 -1.57 5.44 3.09
CA ASN A 69 -1.78 4.09 3.62
C ASN A 69 -0.44 3.48 4.08
N ILE A 70 0.04 3.98 5.22
CA ILE A 70 1.39 3.69 5.74
C ILE A 70 1.59 2.20 6.02
N ASP A 71 0.59 1.51 6.56
CA ASP A 71 0.66 0.05 6.76
C ASP A 71 0.93 -0.69 5.45
N ARG A 72 0.18 -0.35 4.39
CA ARG A 72 0.32 -0.95 3.08
C ARG A 72 1.68 -0.66 2.44
N ILE A 73 2.15 0.57 2.56
CA ILE A 73 3.45 0.98 2.03
C ILE A 73 4.57 0.23 2.74
N ALA A 74 4.50 0.11 4.08
CA ALA A 74 5.46 -0.65 4.85
C ALA A 74 5.44 -2.15 4.49
N ALA A 75 4.25 -2.75 4.34
CA ALA A 75 4.11 -4.14 3.89
C ALA A 75 4.80 -4.39 2.54
N LEU A 76 4.55 -3.52 1.57
CA LEU A 76 5.14 -3.60 0.23
C LEU A 76 6.65 -3.39 0.25
N TYR A 77 7.13 -2.43 1.06
CA TYR A 77 8.56 -2.19 1.25
C TYR A 77 9.27 -3.42 1.80
N HIS A 78 8.76 -4.01 2.89
CA HIS A 78 9.36 -5.21 3.49
C HIS A 78 9.32 -6.41 2.55
N ALA A 79 8.21 -6.59 1.82
CA ALA A 79 8.10 -7.63 0.80
C ALA A 79 9.15 -7.44 -0.31
N ALA A 80 9.36 -6.20 -0.78
CA ALA A 80 10.36 -5.87 -1.80
C ALA A 80 11.78 -6.16 -1.30
N MET A 81 12.11 -5.77 -0.07
CA MET A 81 13.43 -6.06 0.53
C MET A 81 13.67 -7.56 0.64
N LYS A 82 12.69 -8.34 1.12
CA LYS A 82 12.78 -9.81 1.21
C LYS A 82 12.91 -10.50 -0.14
N ALA A 83 12.26 -9.95 -1.17
CA ALA A 83 12.33 -10.46 -2.55
C ALA A 83 13.56 -9.95 -3.33
N GLY A 84 14.41 -9.10 -2.74
CA GLY A 84 15.57 -8.50 -3.39
C GLY A 84 15.21 -7.53 -4.51
N ARG A 85 14.03 -6.88 -4.43
CA ARG A 85 13.53 -5.90 -5.41
C ARG A 85 13.88 -4.48 -5.00
N VAL A 86 14.07 -3.61 -5.97
CA VAL A 86 14.24 -2.17 -5.75
C VAL A 86 12.90 -1.57 -5.40
N PHE A 87 12.79 -0.85 -4.28
CA PHE A 87 11.56 -0.15 -3.92
C PHE A 87 11.61 1.28 -4.46
N VAL A 88 10.74 1.58 -5.42
CA VAL A 88 10.76 2.80 -6.23
C VAL A 88 9.61 3.71 -5.83
N VAL A 89 9.94 4.97 -5.50
CA VAL A 89 8.98 5.99 -5.06
C VAL A 89 9.26 7.32 -5.73
N ASP A 90 8.26 8.21 -5.78
CA ASP A 90 8.46 9.61 -6.15
C ASP A 90 8.91 10.45 -4.94
N GLU A 91 9.23 11.72 -5.18
CA GLU A 91 9.68 12.65 -4.13
C GLU A 91 8.60 12.87 -3.06
N TYR A 92 7.34 13.00 -3.46
CA TYR A 92 6.24 13.17 -2.51
C TYR A 92 6.10 11.96 -1.59
N GLN A 93 6.17 10.75 -2.15
CA GLN A 93 6.08 9.53 -1.34
C GLN A 93 7.28 9.37 -0.41
N ARG A 94 8.49 9.74 -0.86
CA ARG A 94 9.68 9.80 0.00
C ARG A 94 9.43 10.71 1.19
N ASP A 95 8.90 11.91 0.97
CA ASP A 95 8.68 12.89 2.04
C ASP A 95 7.65 12.39 3.06
N VAL A 96 6.57 11.74 2.60
CA VAL A 96 5.61 11.08 3.49
C VAL A 96 6.30 10.01 4.34
N MET A 97 7.12 9.15 3.72
CA MET A 97 7.82 8.07 4.44
C MET A 97 8.86 8.62 5.42
N GLN A 98 9.57 9.70 5.08
CA GLN A 98 10.49 10.37 6.00
C GLN A 98 9.77 10.99 7.20
N ALA A 99 8.62 11.62 6.99
CA ALA A 99 7.80 12.15 8.08
C ALA A 99 7.37 11.04 9.04
N VAL A 100 7.03 9.86 8.53
CA VAL A 100 6.69 8.68 9.35
C VAL A 100 7.93 8.17 10.11
N ASP A 101 9.09 8.02 9.45
CA ASP A 101 10.34 7.56 10.09
C ASP A 101 10.74 8.49 11.25
N GLN A 102 10.61 9.80 11.07
CA GLN A 102 10.94 10.79 12.11
C GLN A 102 10.03 10.70 13.33
N ASN A 103 8.76 10.39 13.15
CA ASN A 103 7.73 10.38 14.21
C ASN A 103 7.49 8.99 14.82
N CYS A 104 7.83 7.91 14.10
CA CYS A 104 7.61 6.53 14.53
C CYS A 104 8.92 5.82 14.93
N LYS A 105 9.88 6.51 15.54
CA LYS A 105 11.22 5.98 15.90
C LYS A 105 11.19 4.70 16.73
N LYS A 106 10.16 4.53 17.57
CA LYS A 106 9.96 3.34 18.41
C LYS A 106 9.32 2.16 17.68
N THR A 107 8.98 2.32 16.40
CA THR A 107 8.33 1.29 15.60
C THR A 107 9.17 1.03 14.34
N PRO A 108 10.24 0.20 14.44
CA PRO A 108 11.19 -0.04 13.34
C PRO A 108 10.52 -0.49 12.04
N PHE A 109 9.35 -1.11 12.14
CA PHE A 109 8.57 -1.58 10.99
C PHE A 109 8.24 -0.48 9.99
N TYR A 110 8.03 0.76 10.45
CA TYR A 110 7.73 1.90 9.56
C TYR A 110 8.98 2.63 9.05
N GLN A 111 10.18 2.17 9.39
CA GLN A 111 11.44 2.76 8.96
C GLN A 111 11.86 2.20 7.59
N CYS A 112 11.41 2.87 6.53
CA CYS A 112 11.70 2.47 5.16
C CYS A 112 12.84 3.32 4.58
N ARG A 113 14.09 2.86 4.70
CA ARG A 113 15.28 3.68 4.41
C ARG A 113 15.88 3.44 3.02
N ASN A 114 15.75 2.23 2.48
CA ASN A 114 16.32 1.86 1.18
C ASN A 114 15.34 2.16 0.04
N LEU A 115 15.16 3.43 -0.26
CA LEU A 115 14.27 3.91 -1.30
C LEU A 115 15.03 4.32 -2.54
N PHE A 116 14.56 3.94 -3.71
CA PHE A 116 14.98 4.54 -4.96
C PHE A 116 13.98 5.65 -5.32
N VAL A 117 14.40 6.90 -5.14
CA VAL A 117 13.60 8.07 -5.52
C VAL A 117 13.86 8.36 -6.99
N TYR A 118 12.88 8.15 -7.84
CA TYR A 118 13.06 8.38 -9.26
C TYR A 118 12.80 9.83 -9.65
N SER A 119 13.52 10.25 -10.69
CA SER A 119 13.32 11.51 -11.39
C SER A 119 13.39 11.27 -12.90
N ASP A 120 12.96 12.24 -13.69
CA ASP A 120 13.04 12.19 -15.15
C ASP A 120 14.46 11.90 -15.66
N LYS A 121 15.47 12.41 -14.95
CA LYS A 121 16.89 12.17 -15.27
C LYS A 121 17.27 10.69 -15.08
N HIS A 122 16.81 10.08 -13.99
CA HIS A 122 17.08 8.67 -13.73
C HIS A 122 16.43 7.77 -14.78
N LEU A 123 15.22 8.06 -15.19
CA LEU A 123 14.47 7.25 -16.17
C LEU A 123 15.07 7.30 -17.59
N ARG A 124 15.98 8.25 -17.87
CA ARG A 124 16.71 8.35 -19.14
C ARG A 124 18.09 7.69 -19.10
N SER A 125 18.46 7.11 -17.98
CA SER A 125 19.78 6.50 -17.79
C SER A 125 19.77 5.01 -18.10
N ASP A 126 20.57 4.58 -19.07
CA ASP A 126 20.73 3.16 -19.41
C ASP A 126 21.21 2.31 -18.24
N LYS A 127 22.04 2.89 -17.34
CA LYS A 127 22.47 2.22 -16.12
C LYS A 127 21.32 1.91 -15.19
N VAL A 128 20.39 2.86 -15.01
CA VAL A 128 19.20 2.66 -14.19
C VAL A 128 18.25 1.67 -14.84
N ALA A 129 18.07 1.75 -16.16
CA ALA A 129 17.27 0.79 -16.92
C ALA A 129 17.80 -0.64 -16.74
N LYS A 130 19.12 -0.84 -16.91
CA LYS A 130 19.77 -2.13 -16.69
C LYS A 130 19.59 -2.61 -15.25
N TYR A 131 19.79 -1.74 -14.26
CA TYR A 131 19.64 -2.07 -12.85
C TYR A 131 18.22 -2.57 -12.54
N PHE A 132 17.17 -1.91 -13.06
CA PHE A 132 15.79 -2.35 -12.88
C PHE A 132 15.50 -3.67 -13.60
N LYS A 133 16.04 -3.90 -14.80
CA LYS A 133 15.89 -5.18 -15.50
C LYS A 133 16.55 -6.34 -14.75
N ASP A 134 17.73 -6.11 -14.20
CA ASP A 134 18.49 -7.14 -13.48
C ASP A 134 17.86 -7.48 -12.13
N LYS A 135 17.61 -6.49 -11.31
CA LYS A 135 17.10 -6.64 -9.94
C LYS A 135 15.59 -6.82 -9.86
N GLY A 136 14.86 -6.25 -10.81
CA GLY A 136 13.43 -6.04 -10.68
C GLY A 136 13.10 -4.96 -9.68
N PHE A 137 11.85 -4.49 -9.72
CA PHE A 137 11.40 -3.37 -8.89
C PHE A 137 9.95 -3.53 -8.43
N CYS A 138 9.63 -2.85 -7.33
CA CYS A 138 8.27 -2.54 -6.89
C CYS A 138 8.11 -1.02 -6.86
N MET A 139 7.29 -0.46 -7.73
CA MET A 139 7.08 0.97 -7.86
C MET A 139 5.72 1.38 -7.32
N LEU A 140 5.72 2.29 -6.34
CA LEU A 140 4.49 2.93 -5.91
C LEU A 140 4.05 3.96 -6.96
N VAL A 141 2.78 3.89 -7.36
CA VAL A 141 2.17 4.84 -8.28
C VAL A 141 0.89 5.41 -7.69
N ARG A 142 0.52 6.60 -8.12
CA ARG A 142 -0.71 7.29 -7.74
C ARG A 142 -1.60 7.45 -8.96
N SER A 143 -2.89 7.63 -8.77
CA SER A 143 -3.86 7.77 -9.88
C SER A 143 -3.59 8.97 -10.81
N ASN A 144 -2.84 9.98 -10.36
CA ASN A 144 -2.35 11.07 -11.19
C ASN A 144 -0.92 10.83 -11.72
N GLY A 145 -0.39 9.63 -11.57
CA GLY A 145 0.99 9.25 -11.87
C GLY A 145 1.19 8.49 -13.19
N ASP A 146 0.22 8.55 -14.11
CA ASP A 146 0.26 7.86 -15.41
C ASP A 146 1.51 8.12 -16.24
N LYS A 147 2.04 9.34 -16.17
CA LYS A 147 3.29 9.74 -16.86
C LYS A 147 4.47 8.85 -16.48
N PHE A 148 4.54 8.44 -15.22
CA PHE A 148 5.64 7.61 -14.71
C PHE A 148 5.49 6.16 -15.14
N VAL A 149 4.27 5.65 -15.15
CA VAL A 149 3.98 4.31 -15.69
C VAL A 149 4.41 4.23 -17.15
N LYS A 150 4.00 5.17 -17.98
CA LYS A 150 4.40 5.22 -19.41
C LYS A 150 5.92 5.24 -19.59
N ARG A 151 6.66 5.93 -18.72
CA ARG A 151 8.13 6.00 -18.79
C ARG A 151 8.80 4.73 -18.31
N MET A 152 8.18 3.99 -17.39
CA MET A 152 8.72 2.72 -16.89
C MET A 152 8.36 1.53 -17.78
N GLN A 153 7.31 1.60 -18.57
CA GLN A 153 6.88 0.53 -19.47
C GLN A 153 8.00 0.00 -20.41
N PRO A 154 8.88 0.85 -20.99
CA PRO A 154 9.97 0.34 -21.82
C PRO A 154 10.99 -0.53 -21.07
N TYR A 155 11.03 -0.46 -19.74
CA TYR A 155 11.93 -1.24 -18.88
C TYR A 155 11.32 -2.52 -18.34
N CYS A 156 10.04 -2.72 -18.59
CA CYS A 156 9.30 -3.89 -18.16
C CYS A 156 8.38 -4.37 -19.28
N ASN A 157 8.79 -5.43 -19.97
CA ASN A 157 7.83 -6.15 -20.78
C ASN A 157 6.87 -6.87 -19.82
N ASP A 158 5.57 -6.60 -19.91
CA ASP A 158 4.54 -7.31 -19.15
C ASP A 158 4.56 -7.09 -17.60
N GLY A 159 4.65 -5.83 -17.18
CA GLY A 159 4.56 -5.48 -15.75
C GLY A 159 3.18 -5.80 -15.15
N LEU A 160 3.16 -6.20 -13.86
CA LEU A 160 1.95 -6.44 -13.09
C LEU A 160 1.56 -5.19 -12.30
N LEU A 161 0.30 -4.76 -12.41
CA LEU A 161 -0.29 -3.73 -11.54
C LEU A 161 -1.04 -4.38 -10.37
N LEU A 162 -0.61 -4.10 -9.15
CA LEU A 162 -1.41 -4.36 -7.96
C LEU A 162 -2.34 -3.17 -7.70
N TYR A 163 -3.63 -3.40 -7.87
CA TYR A 163 -4.66 -2.42 -7.53
C TYR A 163 -4.96 -2.50 -6.03
N SER A 164 -4.39 -1.56 -5.27
CA SER A 164 -4.45 -1.56 -3.80
C SER A 164 -5.33 -0.43 -3.24
N MET A 165 -6.46 -0.20 -3.88
CA MET A 165 -7.47 0.78 -3.48
C MET A 165 -8.85 0.11 -3.41
N TRP A 166 -9.81 0.78 -2.80
CA TRP A 166 -11.19 0.31 -2.78
C TRP A 166 -11.75 0.20 -4.20
N ASN A 167 -12.36 -0.95 -4.54
CA ASN A 167 -12.86 -1.22 -5.89
C ASN A 167 -13.89 -0.18 -6.39
N GLY A 168 -14.67 0.41 -5.49
CA GLY A 168 -15.62 1.46 -5.86
C GLY A 168 -14.99 2.71 -6.49
N TYR A 169 -13.69 2.94 -6.30
CA TYR A 169 -13.00 4.03 -6.99
C TYR A 169 -12.84 3.78 -8.49
N LYS A 170 -12.93 2.54 -8.96
CA LYS A 170 -12.90 2.23 -10.40
C LYS A 170 -14.10 2.87 -11.13
N ASP A 171 -15.21 3.05 -10.41
CA ASP A 171 -16.46 3.60 -10.98
C ASP A 171 -16.70 5.05 -10.55
N SER A 172 -16.15 5.50 -9.41
CA SER A 172 -16.46 6.81 -8.83
C SER A 172 -15.34 7.85 -8.97
N SER A 173 -14.09 7.44 -9.27
CA SER A 173 -12.95 8.36 -9.37
C SER A 173 -12.45 8.50 -10.81
N GLU A 174 -12.61 9.68 -11.40
CA GLU A 174 -12.12 9.94 -12.76
C GLU A 174 -10.60 9.75 -12.89
N ASN A 175 -9.82 10.13 -11.87
CA ASN A 175 -8.36 9.92 -11.88
C ASN A 175 -8.01 8.42 -11.91
N VAL A 176 -8.75 7.58 -11.18
CA VAL A 176 -8.53 6.12 -11.19
C VAL A 176 -8.94 5.53 -12.54
N LYS A 177 -10.07 5.94 -13.08
CA LYS A 177 -10.52 5.50 -14.42
C LYS A 177 -9.49 5.85 -15.48
N GLU A 178 -8.99 7.09 -15.49
CA GLU A 178 -7.99 7.54 -16.47
C GLU A 178 -6.66 6.78 -16.31
N PHE A 179 -6.23 6.55 -15.06
CA PHE A 179 -5.05 5.73 -14.79
C PHE A 179 -5.20 4.31 -15.35
N LEU A 180 -6.32 3.64 -15.06
CA LEU A 180 -6.59 2.29 -15.54
C LEU A 180 -6.75 2.23 -17.06
N ARG A 181 -7.36 3.24 -17.68
CA ARG A 181 -7.42 3.38 -19.15
C ARG A 181 -6.02 3.51 -19.76
N THR A 182 -5.14 4.28 -19.12
CA THR A 182 -3.74 4.43 -19.53
C THR A 182 -2.95 3.13 -19.35
N TRP A 183 -3.25 2.36 -18.28
CA TRP A 183 -2.65 1.03 -18.08
C TRP A 183 -3.05 0.05 -19.19
N GLY A 184 -4.28 0.17 -19.72
CA GLY A 184 -4.78 -0.64 -20.83
C GLY A 184 -5.05 -2.10 -20.44
N ASP A 185 -4.81 -3.01 -21.39
CA ASP A 185 -5.04 -4.46 -21.22
C ASP A 185 -3.93 -5.17 -20.44
N GLY A 186 -3.04 -4.41 -19.78
CA GLY A 186 -1.99 -4.95 -18.94
C GLY A 186 -2.52 -5.76 -17.76
N ARG A 187 -1.68 -6.62 -17.21
CA ARG A 187 -2.03 -7.51 -16.08
C ARG A 187 -2.35 -6.69 -14.82
N ILE A 188 -3.52 -6.92 -14.24
CA ILE A 188 -3.98 -6.24 -13.02
C ILE A 188 -4.43 -7.29 -12.01
N GLU A 189 -3.92 -7.20 -10.78
CA GLU A 189 -4.36 -8.01 -9.65
C GLU A 189 -4.94 -7.12 -8.55
N ASN A 190 -6.09 -7.53 -7.97
CA ASN A 190 -6.66 -6.84 -6.82
C ASN A 190 -5.84 -7.13 -5.56
N PHE A 191 -5.37 -6.07 -4.90
CA PHE A 191 -4.47 -6.15 -3.76
C PHE A 191 -4.90 -5.19 -2.65
N HIS A 192 -6.12 -5.40 -2.14
CA HIS A 192 -6.73 -4.48 -1.19
C HIS A 192 -7.28 -5.22 0.04
N THR A 193 -7.17 -4.58 1.21
CA THR A 193 -7.96 -4.87 2.40
C THR A 193 -8.55 -3.58 2.94
N SER A 194 -9.69 -3.69 3.63
CA SER A 194 -10.41 -2.51 4.13
C SER A 194 -9.56 -1.66 5.07
N GLY A 195 -9.72 -0.35 5.01
CA GLY A 195 -9.20 0.60 6.01
C GLY A 195 -10.07 0.72 7.26
N HIS A 196 -11.23 0.06 7.27
CA HIS A 196 -12.27 0.20 8.30
C HIS A 196 -12.37 -1.02 9.22
N ALA A 197 -12.90 -0.80 10.43
CA ALA A 197 -13.08 -1.84 11.41
C ALA A 197 -14.08 -2.92 10.95
N SER A 198 -13.74 -4.18 11.18
CA SER A 198 -14.70 -5.27 11.02
C SER A 198 -15.83 -5.19 12.05
N ALA A 199 -16.98 -5.79 11.76
CA ALA A 199 -18.08 -5.91 12.71
C ALA A 199 -17.63 -6.53 14.04
N GLU A 200 -16.74 -7.53 13.98
CA GLU A 200 -16.16 -8.16 15.17
C GLU A 200 -15.28 -7.19 15.98
N THR A 201 -14.50 -6.36 15.31
CA THR A 201 -13.68 -5.33 15.97
C THR A 201 -14.56 -4.30 16.68
N ILE A 202 -15.63 -3.84 16.02
CA ILE A 202 -16.59 -2.89 16.60
C ILE A 202 -17.25 -3.51 17.83
N LYS A 203 -17.76 -4.75 17.72
CA LYS A 203 -18.37 -5.48 18.84
C LYS A 203 -17.44 -5.59 20.05
N ARG A 204 -16.17 -5.92 19.83
CA ARG A 204 -15.16 -6.01 20.89
C ARG A 204 -14.79 -4.66 21.50
N LEU A 205 -14.95 -3.56 20.77
CA LEU A 205 -14.74 -2.21 21.29
C LEU A 205 -15.90 -1.77 22.18
N CYS A 206 -17.13 -2.22 21.91
CA CYS A 206 -18.34 -1.89 22.68
C CYS A 206 -18.53 -2.76 23.94
N ASN A 207 -17.78 -3.86 24.08
CA ASN A 207 -17.79 -4.77 25.23
C ASN A 207 -16.57 -4.55 26.15
#